data_f9dbe547bf35972a7d42bd7d0de178a8
#
_entry.id   f9dbe547bf35972a7d42bd7d0de178a8
#
_cell.length_a   1.000
_cell.length_b   1.000
_cell.length_c   1.000
_cell.angle_alpha   90.00
_cell.angle_beta   90.00
_cell.angle_gamma   90.00
#
_symmetry.space_group_name_H-M   'P 1'
#
loop_
_entity.id
_entity.type
_entity.pdbx_description
1 polymer ?
#
loop_
_entity_poly.entity_id
_entity_poly.type
_entity_poly.pdbx_seq_one_letter_code
_entity_poly.pdbx_strand_id
1 'polypeptide(L)'
;AKAVVDGVEVSSIMVNGVAQAIVSYQSGAPSIFSVVSTAGGQMFFSLSLGMGAMITYGSYLQKKENIQKNALLIVVMDTMVALMAGLCVLPGRFALDPSGAVGGPSLLFVTMQNVFSRMGGLGPIFGILFYLLVVFAAISSSISLLEVIVAHFVDKARDEGKGDKRKSYTLIAAACVGLGC
;
A
#
# COMPACT_ATOMS: atom_id res chain seq x y z
N ALA A 1 17.89 24.68 -13.33
CA ALA A 1 16.97 25.81 -13.45
C ALA A 1 15.88 25.64 -12.37
N LYS A 2 15.59 26.72 -11.64
CA LYS A 2 14.48 26.74 -10.67
C LYS A 2 13.30 27.42 -11.34
N ALA A 3 12.15 26.79 -11.33
CA ALA A 3 10.89 27.36 -11.77
C ALA A 3 9.86 27.26 -10.64
N VAL A 4 9.01 28.25 -10.49
CA VAL A 4 7.89 28.22 -9.53
C VAL A 4 6.63 27.95 -10.33
N VAL A 5 5.96 26.82 -10.05
CA VAL A 5 4.68 26.44 -10.64
C VAL A 5 3.68 26.28 -9.49
N ASP A 6 2.60 27.07 -9.51
CA ASP A 6 1.56 27.09 -8.49
C ASP A 6 2.06 27.23 -7.03
N GLY A 7 3.10 28.09 -6.82
CA GLY A 7 3.67 28.33 -5.50
C GLY A 7 4.64 27.24 -5.01
N VAL A 8 4.95 26.25 -5.83
CA VAL A 8 5.91 25.18 -5.53
C VAL A 8 7.20 25.42 -6.31
N GLU A 9 8.34 25.50 -5.62
CA GLU A 9 9.64 25.52 -6.28
C GLU A 9 9.95 24.17 -6.91
N VAL A 10 10.01 24.15 -8.23
CA VAL A 10 10.41 22.98 -9.01
C VAL A 10 11.87 23.17 -9.42
N SER A 11 12.76 22.34 -8.94
CA SER A 11 14.13 22.25 -9.41
C SER A 11 14.32 21.02 -10.29
N SER A 12 14.95 21.18 -11.45
CA SER A 12 15.34 20.06 -12.30
C SER A 12 16.81 19.74 -12.09
N ILE A 13 17.12 18.47 -11.88
CA ILE A 13 18.49 17.95 -11.95
C ILE A 13 18.64 17.10 -13.21
N MET A 14 19.81 17.17 -13.82
CA MET A 14 20.16 16.30 -14.94
C MET A 14 20.70 14.97 -14.39
N VAL A 15 19.95 13.89 -14.61
CA VAL A 15 20.40 12.54 -14.29
C VAL A 15 20.54 11.80 -15.61
N ASN A 16 21.74 11.37 -15.95
CA ASN A 16 22.04 10.67 -17.22
C ASN A 16 21.56 11.39 -18.48
N GLY A 17 21.64 12.73 -18.51
CA GLY A 17 21.25 13.53 -19.66
C GLY A 17 19.72 13.78 -19.79
N VAL A 18 18.92 13.29 -18.87
CA VAL A 18 17.47 13.53 -18.81
C VAL A 18 17.16 14.48 -17.67
N ALA A 19 16.43 15.57 -17.97
CA ALA A 19 15.95 16.49 -16.93
C ALA A 19 14.83 15.83 -16.13
N GLN A 20 15.08 15.51 -14.86
CA GLN A 20 14.04 15.07 -13.94
C GLN A 20 13.59 16.26 -13.09
N ALA A 21 12.29 16.54 -13.09
CA ALA A 21 11.71 17.54 -12.22
C ALA A 21 11.69 17.01 -10.79
N ILE A 22 12.41 17.70 -9.90
CA ILE A 22 12.31 17.45 -8.46
C ILE A 22 11.36 18.49 -7.90
N VAL A 23 10.21 18.04 -7.45
CA VAL A 23 9.32 18.84 -6.63
C VAL A 23 9.88 18.86 -5.22
N SER A 24 10.68 19.88 -4.88
CA SER A 24 11.06 20.11 -3.49
C SER A 24 9.91 20.81 -2.79
N TYR A 25 9.20 20.08 -1.96
CA TYR A 25 8.31 20.72 -1.00
C TYR A 25 9.15 21.49 0.01
N GLN A 26 9.35 22.76 -0.23
CA GLN A 26 9.89 23.67 0.77
C GLN A 26 8.73 24.12 1.66
N SER A 27 8.18 23.16 2.40
CA SER A 27 7.24 23.48 3.46
C SER A 27 8.03 23.69 4.75
N GLY A 28 7.75 24.80 5.42
CA GLY A 28 7.99 24.88 6.85
C GLY A 28 7.38 23.61 7.52
N ALA A 29 7.79 23.31 8.75
CA ALA A 29 7.29 22.13 9.46
C ALA A 29 5.77 21.97 9.25
N PRO A 30 5.29 20.79 8.80
CA PRO A 30 3.88 20.62 8.49
C PRO A 30 3.04 20.89 9.73
N SER A 31 1.91 21.55 9.57
CA SER A 31 0.96 21.79 10.65
C SER A 31 0.55 20.44 11.27
N ILE A 32 0.43 20.38 12.59
CA ILE A 32 -0.03 19.17 13.31
C ILE A 32 -1.36 18.68 12.72
N PHE A 33 -2.26 19.60 12.36
CA PHE A 33 -3.53 19.26 11.73
C PHE A 33 -3.34 18.56 10.37
N SER A 34 -2.42 19.04 9.55
CA SER A 34 -2.07 18.42 8.26
C SER A 34 -1.49 17.01 8.46
N VAL A 35 -0.60 16.84 9.42
CA VAL A 35 0.00 15.54 9.75
C VAL A 35 -1.07 14.54 10.21
N VAL A 36 -1.94 14.95 11.14
CA VAL A 36 -3.03 14.10 11.65
C VAL A 36 -4.03 13.75 10.55
N SER A 37 -4.39 14.72 9.71
CA SER A 37 -5.33 14.48 8.59
C SER A 37 -4.75 13.49 7.57
N THR A 38 -3.48 13.65 7.20
CA THR A 38 -2.81 12.73 6.28
C THR A 38 -2.64 11.34 6.89
N ALA A 39 -2.22 11.26 8.14
CA ALA A 39 -2.09 10.00 8.86
C ALA A 39 -3.45 9.29 9.01
N GLY A 40 -4.51 10.05 9.34
CA GLY A 40 -5.87 9.53 9.40
C GLY A 40 -6.33 8.95 8.06
N GLY A 41 -6.13 9.67 6.96
CA GLY A 41 -6.42 9.18 5.62
C GLY A 41 -5.67 7.88 5.28
N GLN A 42 -4.39 7.80 5.67
CA GLN A 42 -3.60 6.59 5.48
C GLN A 42 -4.12 5.40 6.32
N MET A 43 -4.55 5.66 7.57
CA MET A 43 -5.14 4.61 8.42
C MET A 43 -6.45 4.07 7.84
N PHE A 44 -7.30 4.93 7.27
CA PHE A 44 -8.51 4.47 6.58
C PHE A 44 -8.19 3.49 5.45
N PHE A 45 -7.15 3.77 4.69
CA PHE A 45 -6.71 2.89 3.61
C PHE A 45 -6.07 1.59 4.16
N SER A 46 -5.16 1.67 5.12
CA SER A 46 -4.44 0.53 5.70
C SER A 46 -5.39 -0.47 6.37
N LEU A 47 -6.37 0.03 7.13
CA LEU A 47 -7.38 -0.79 7.80
C LEU A 47 -8.58 -1.15 6.90
N SER A 48 -8.53 -0.79 5.62
CA SER A 48 -9.61 -1.05 4.65
C SER A 48 -10.98 -0.52 5.10
N LEU A 49 -10.99 0.61 5.82
CA LEU A 49 -12.22 1.24 6.28
C LEU A 49 -12.92 1.97 5.12
N GLY A 50 -14.24 1.89 5.07
CA GLY A 50 -15.05 2.59 4.08
C GLY A 50 -15.16 1.92 2.70
N MET A 51 -14.38 0.88 2.41
CA MET A 51 -14.40 0.15 1.14
C MET A 51 -15.36 -1.07 1.12
N GLY A 52 -16.15 -1.27 2.15
CA GLY A 52 -17.02 -2.45 2.27
C GLY A 52 -16.30 -3.74 2.69
N ALA A 53 -14.97 -3.79 2.64
CA ALA A 53 -14.19 -4.97 2.96
C ALA A 53 -14.46 -5.47 4.39
N MET A 54 -14.50 -4.57 5.37
CA MET A 54 -14.80 -4.91 6.76
C MET A 54 -16.21 -5.49 6.95
N ILE A 55 -17.20 -5.02 6.16
CA ILE A 55 -18.57 -5.55 6.18
C ILE A 55 -18.57 -6.97 5.64
N THR A 56 -17.92 -7.20 4.51
CA THR A 56 -17.81 -8.52 3.87
C THR A 56 -17.11 -9.52 4.80
N TYR A 57 -15.95 -9.16 5.37
CA TYR A 57 -15.25 -10.04 6.30
C TYR A 57 -16.00 -10.21 7.61
N GLY A 58 -16.69 -9.18 8.10
CA GLY A 58 -17.55 -9.25 9.27
C GLY A 58 -18.70 -10.26 9.11
N SER A 59 -19.21 -10.42 7.89
CA SER A 59 -20.26 -11.39 7.59
C SER A 59 -19.79 -12.86 7.71
N TYR A 60 -18.48 -13.10 7.60
CA TYR A 60 -17.90 -14.46 7.73
C TYR A 60 -17.52 -14.82 9.17
N LEU A 61 -17.56 -13.85 10.09
CA LEU A 61 -17.25 -14.09 11.49
C LEU A 61 -18.31 -14.95 12.17
N GLN A 62 -17.88 -15.88 12.99
CA GLN A 62 -18.79 -16.71 13.79
C GLN A 62 -19.38 -15.85 14.94
N LYS A 63 -20.64 -16.12 15.31
CA LYS A 63 -21.33 -15.39 16.41
C LYS A 63 -20.63 -15.46 17.78
N LYS A 64 -19.69 -16.38 17.95
CA LYS A 64 -18.92 -16.57 19.19
C LYS A 64 -17.66 -15.68 19.27
N GLU A 65 -17.27 -15.06 18.16
CA GLU A 65 -16.05 -14.25 18.10
C GLU A 65 -16.21 -12.91 18.82
N ASN A 66 -15.18 -12.54 19.55
CA ASN A 66 -15.13 -11.25 20.21
C ASN A 66 -14.58 -10.18 19.24
N ILE A 67 -15.49 -9.41 18.63
CA ILE A 67 -15.17 -8.41 17.62
C ILE A 67 -14.21 -7.34 18.18
N GLN A 68 -14.41 -6.89 19.42
CA GLN A 68 -13.57 -5.86 20.03
C GLN A 68 -12.12 -6.33 20.20
N LYS A 69 -11.93 -7.56 20.69
CA LYS A 69 -10.60 -8.16 20.85
C LYS A 69 -9.89 -8.33 19.50
N ASN A 70 -10.61 -8.81 18.49
CA ASN A 70 -10.06 -9.01 17.16
C ASN A 70 -9.72 -7.67 16.49
N ALA A 71 -10.59 -6.66 16.62
CA ALA A 71 -10.32 -5.31 16.09
C ALA A 71 -9.08 -4.68 16.75
N LEU A 72 -8.96 -4.78 18.08
CA LEU A 72 -7.78 -4.27 18.79
C LEU A 72 -6.50 -4.98 18.35
N LEU A 73 -6.56 -6.31 18.17
CA LEU A 73 -5.42 -7.10 17.70
C LEU A 73 -4.97 -6.66 16.30
N ILE A 74 -5.92 -6.45 15.38
CA ILE A 74 -5.62 -5.98 14.02
C ILE A 74 -4.92 -4.62 14.06
N VAL A 75 -5.47 -3.65 14.80
CA VAL A 75 -4.88 -2.30 14.90
C VAL A 75 -3.48 -2.34 15.49
N VAL A 76 -3.25 -3.13 16.56
CA VAL A 76 -1.93 -3.28 17.17
C VAL A 76 -0.94 -3.91 16.21
N MET A 77 -1.34 -4.98 15.51
CA MET A 77 -0.46 -5.67 14.56
C MET A 77 -0.15 -4.79 13.35
N ASP A 78 -1.13 -4.08 12.78
CA ASP A 78 -0.92 -3.13 11.68
C ASP A 78 0.07 -2.03 12.08
N THR A 79 -0.10 -1.44 13.26
CA THR A 79 0.80 -0.41 13.80
C THR A 79 2.22 -0.96 14.01
N MET A 80 2.35 -2.17 14.57
CA MET A 80 3.66 -2.79 14.79
C MET A 80 4.40 -3.04 13.47
N VAL A 81 3.71 -3.58 12.47
CA VAL A 81 4.29 -3.82 11.14
C VAL A 81 4.69 -2.50 10.47
N ALA A 82 3.85 -1.47 10.56
CA ALA A 82 4.15 -0.14 10.01
C ALA A 82 5.40 0.48 10.66
N LEU A 83 5.52 0.40 11.98
CA LEU A 83 6.69 0.89 12.70
C LEU A 83 7.97 0.12 12.33
N MET A 84 7.90 -1.21 12.28
CA MET A 84 9.04 -2.04 11.88
C MET A 84 9.47 -1.76 10.44
N ALA A 85 8.53 -1.67 9.50
CA ALA A 85 8.81 -1.32 8.12
C ALA A 85 9.43 0.08 8.01
N GLY A 86 8.91 1.06 8.74
CA GLY A 86 9.46 2.40 8.82
C GLY A 86 10.90 2.42 9.33
N LEU A 87 11.18 1.69 10.41
CA LEU A 87 12.54 1.58 10.97
C LEU A 87 13.53 0.89 10.02
N CYS A 88 13.07 -0.01 9.16
CA CYS A 88 13.91 -0.66 8.15
C CYS A 88 14.14 0.23 6.92
N VAL A 89 13.09 0.87 6.41
CA VAL A 89 13.13 1.56 5.12
C VAL A 89 13.66 3.00 5.24
N LEU A 90 13.24 3.74 6.28
CA LEU A 90 13.61 5.17 6.42
C LEU A 90 15.11 5.41 6.59
N PRO A 91 15.85 4.66 7.43
CA PRO A 91 17.30 4.86 7.53
C PRO A 91 18.01 4.59 6.20
N GLY A 92 17.60 3.54 5.46
CA GLY A 92 18.14 3.25 4.14
C GLY A 92 17.89 4.37 3.14
N ARG A 93 16.68 4.97 3.16
CA ARG A 93 16.34 6.12 2.35
C ARG A 93 17.25 7.31 2.62
N PHE A 94 17.35 7.74 3.89
CA PHE A 94 18.16 8.91 4.26
C PHE A 94 19.66 8.71 4.03
N ALA A 95 20.15 7.47 4.12
CA ALA A 95 21.55 7.15 3.82
C ALA A 95 21.87 7.27 2.32
N LEU A 96 20.89 7.03 1.44
CA LEU A 96 21.07 7.04 -0.01
C LEU A 96 20.59 8.33 -0.68
N ASP A 97 19.56 8.94 -0.12
CA ASP A 97 18.96 10.19 -0.60
C ASP A 97 18.69 11.13 0.59
N PRO A 98 19.74 11.87 1.05
CA PRO A 98 19.58 12.84 2.14
C PRO A 98 18.60 13.98 1.82
N SER A 99 18.35 14.24 0.52
CA SER A 99 17.42 15.28 0.09
C SER A 99 15.95 14.90 0.31
N GLY A 100 15.67 13.60 0.49
CA GLY A 100 14.33 13.11 0.70
C GLY A 100 13.40 13.22 -0.53
N ALA A 101 13.97 13.42 -1.73
CA ALA A 101 13.23 13.63 -2.97
C ALA A 101 12.48 12.37 -3.43
N VAL A 102 12.98 11.17 -3.09
CA VAL A 102 12.36 9.90 -3.48
C VAL A 102 11.29 9.49 -2.49
N GLY A 103 10.06 9.33 -2.96
CA GLY A 103 8.92 8.91 -2.15
C GLY A 103 7.97 7.99 -2.94
N GLY A 104 6.92 7.52 -2.28
CA GLY A 104 5.91 6.66 -2.89
C GLY A 104 6.47 5.29 -3.36
N PRO A 105 5.95 4.73 -4.46
CA PRO A 105 6.39 3.43 -4.99
C PRO A 105 7.88 3.35 -5.31
N SER A 106 8.50 4.47 -5.71
CA SER A 106 9.93 4.55 -6.01
C SER A 106 10.80 4.22 -4.78
N LEU A 107 10.30 4.47 -3.58
CA LEU A 107 11.00 4.11 -2.35
C LEU A 107 11.22 2.59 -2.25
N LEU A 108 10.20 1.80 -2.58
CA LEU A 108 10.26 0.34 -2.52
C LEU A 108 11.14 -0.25 -3.64
N PHE A 109 10.98 0.26 -4.87
CA PHE A 109 11.62 -0.37 -6.02
C PHE A 109 13.00 0.18 -6.34
N VAL A 110 13.25 1.47 -6.12
CA VAL A 110 14.54 2.08 -6.43
C VAL A 110 15.43 2.13 -5.20
N THR A 111 14.94 2.70 -4.10
CA THR A 111 15.77 2.90 -2.89
C THR A 111 16.15 1.57 -2.26
N MET A 112 15.20 0.64 -2.08
CA MET A 112 15.48 -0.66 -1.47
C MET A 112 16.41 -1.51 -2.33
N GLN A 113 16.29 -1.45 -3.65
CA GLN A 113 17.23 -2.12 -4.55
C GLN A 113 18.66 -1.58 -4.40
N ASN A 114 18.81 -0.26 -4.27
CA ASN A 114 20.10 0.36 -4.01
C ASN A 114 20.68 -0.02 -2.63
N VAL A 115 19.82 -0.17 -1.60
CA VAL A 115 20.23 -0.67 -0.28
C VAL A 115 20.79 -2.08 -0.42
N PHE A 116 20.06 -2.98 -1.06
CA PHE A 116 20.49 -4.37 -1.23
C PHE A 116 21.78 -4.49 -2.05
N SER A 117 21.94 -3.69 -3.11
CA SER A 117 23.17 -3.71 -3.91
C SER A 117 24.42 -3.27 -3.12
N ARG A 118 24.25 -2.43 -2.09
CA ARG A 118 25.35 -2.02 -1.19
C ARG A 118 25.65 -3.00 -0.07
N MET A 119 24.79 -3.98 0.20
CA MET A 119 24.99 -5.03 1.20
C MET A 119 26.00 -6.11 0.78
N GLY A 120 26.60 -6.01 -0.40
CA GLY A 120 27.56 -6.98 -0.91
C GLY A 120 26.94 -8.35 -1.21
N GLY A 121 27.64 -9.44 -0.86
CA GLY A 121 27.23 -10.80 -1.21
C GLY A 121 25.89 -11.25 -0.61
N LEU A 122 25.44 -10.66 0.50
CA LEU A 122 24.14 -10.97 1.11
C LEU A 122 22.99 -10.20 0.49
N GLY A 123 23.26 -9.11 -0.21
CA GLY A 123 22.26 -8.24 -0.82
C GLY A 123 21.25 -8.96 -1.72
N PRO A 124 21.68 -9.80 -2.66
CA PRO A 124 20.73 -10.54 -3.51
C PRO A 124 19.78 -11.44 -2.75
N ILE A 125 20.23 -12.09 -1.67
CA ILE A 125 19.40 -12.97 -0.85
C ILE A 125 18.31 -12.16 -0.15
N PHE A 126 18.69 -11.07 0.52
CA PHE A 126 17.71 -10.19 1.18
C PHE A 126 16.78 -9.51 0.17
N GLY A 127 17.28 -9.12 -1.01
CA GLY A 127 16.47 -8.56 -2.07
C GLY A 127 15.41 -9.55 -2.57
N ILE A 128 15.77 -10.80 -2.84
CA ILE A 128 14.82 -11.83 -3.26
C ILE A 128 13.74 -12.06 -2.19
N LEU A 129 14.15 -12.23 -0.93
CA LEU A 129 13.20 -12.42 0.17
C LEU A 129 12.26 -11.23 0.32
N PHE A 130 12.77 -10.01 0.25
CA PHE A 130 11.98 -8.78 0.34
C PHE A 130 10.94 -8.70 -0.77
N TYR A 131 11.35 -8.84 -2.04
CA TYR A 131 10.41 -8.75 -3.15
C TYR A 131 9.42 -9.92 -3.19
N LEU A 132 9.82 -11.10 -2.74
CA LEU A 132 8.92 -12.22 -2.58
C LEU A 132 7.83 -11.92 -1.54
N LEU A 133 8.19 -11.32 -0.40
CA LEU A 133 7.22 -10.86 0.59
C LEU A 133 6.29 -9.77 0.02
N VAL A 134 6.82 -8.82 -0.75
CA VAL A 134 6.00 -7.79 -1.42
C VAL A 134 5.00 -8.42 -2.38
N VAL A 135 5.41 -9.42 -3.16
CA VAL A 135 4.51 -10.16 -4.06
C VAL A 135 3.41 -10.88 -3.29
N PHE A 136 3.74 -11.59 -2.22
CA PHE A 136 2.73 -12.26 -1.38
C PHE A 136 1.75 -11.26 -0.75
N ALA A 137 2.24 -10.12 -0.27
CA ALA A 137 1.40 -9.06 0.26
C ALA A 137 0.46 -8.49 -0.81
N ALA A 138 0.95 -8.25 -2.03
CA ALA A 138 0.15 -7.77 -3.15
C ALA A 138 -0.93 -8.76 -3.56
N ILE A 139 -0.59 -10.06 -3.65
CA ILE A 139 -1.54 -11.12 -4.00
C ILE A 139 -2.64 -11.22 -2.93
N SER A 140 -2.29 -11.24 -1.64
CA SER A 140 -3.26 -11.33 -0.56
C SER A 140 -4.22 -10.14 -0.54
N SER A 141 -3.72 -8.93 -0.76
CA SER A 141 -4.53 -7.71 -0.87
C SER A 141 -5.45 -7.76 -2.09
N SER A 142 -4.95 -8.24 -3.23
CA SER A 142 -5.74 -8.37 -4.45
C SER A 142 -6.88 -9.37 -4.28
N ILE A 143 -6.63 -10.51 -3.63
CA ILE A 143 -7.66 -11.50 -3.31
C ILE A 143 -8.73 -10.89 -2.40
N SER A 144 -8.31 -10.11 -1.40
CA SER A 144 -9.22 -9.46 -0.47
C SER A 144 -10.14 -8.46 -1.16
N LEU A 145 -9.62 -7.63 -2.05
CA LEU A 145 -10.43 -6.68 -2.83
C LEU A 145 -11.38 -7.39 -3.79
N LEU A 146 -10.92 -8.46 -4.43
CA LEU A 146 -11.74 -9.27 -5.32
C LEU A 146 -12.92 -9.90 -4.57
N GLU A 147 -12.69 -10.39 -3.35
CA GLU A 147 -13.71 -11.03 -2.53
C GLU A 147 -14.87 -10.09 -2.20
N VAL A 148 -14.60 -8.79 -1.97
CA VAL A 148 -15.66 -7.79 -1.73
C VAL A 148 -16.61 -7.70 -2.92
N ILE A 149 -16.07 -7.70 -4.13
CA ILE A 149 -16.85 -7.64 -5.37
C ILE A 149 -17.64 -8.94 -5.56
N VAL A 150 -16.96 -10.08 -5.42
CA VAL A 150 -17.56 -11.41 -5.61
C VAL A 150 -18.67 -11.67 -4.60
N ALA A 151 -18.47 -11.33 -3.33
CA ALA A 151 -19.48 -11.53 -2.28
C ALA A 151 -20.77 -10.80 -2.63
N HIS A 152 -20.69 -9.54 -3.09
CA HIS A 152 -21.88 -8.78 -3.50
C HIS A 152 -22.68 -9.50 -4.60
N PHE A 153 -22.02 -10.00 -5.64
CA PHE A 153 -22.70 -10.70 -6.74
C PHE A 153 -23.23 -12.06 -6.34
N VAL A 154 -22.53 -12.78 -5.45
CA VAL A 154 -22.97 -14.07 -4.92
C VAL A 154 -24.22 -13.90 -4.06
N ASP A 155 -24.23 -12.91 -3.17
CA ASP A 155 -25.38 -12.64 -2.30
C ASP A 155 -26.61 -12.25 -3.13
N LYS A 156 -26.43 -11.38 -4.12
CA LYS A 156 -27.50 -11.01 -5.05
C LYS A 156 -28.03 -12.20 -5.83
N ALA A 157 -27.16 -13.07 -6.33
CA ALA A 157 -27.59 -14.28 -7.05
C ALA A 157 -28.34 -15.28 -6.14
N ARG A 158 -27.97 -15.34 -4.86
CA ARG A 158 -28.66 -16.17 -3.85
C ARG A 158 -30.06 -15.63 -3.58
N ASP A 159 -30.20 -14.31 -3.44
CA ASP A 159 -31.52 -13.66 -3.23
C ASP A 159 -32.44 -13.88 -4.45
N GLU A 160 -31.90 -13.92 -5.66
CA GLU A 160 -32.62 -14.21 -6.90
C GLU A 160 -32.88 -15.72 -7.13
N GLY A 161 -32.48 -16.61 -6.22
CA GLY A 161 -32.70 -18.06 -6.31
C GLY A 161 -31.86 -18.76 -7.40
N LYS A 162 -30.81 -18.13 -7.93
CA LYS A 162 -30.00 -18.64 -9.06
C LYS A 162 -28.93 -19.68 -8.66
N GLY A 163 -28.89 -20.11 -7.40
CA GLY A 163 -27.90 -21.05 -6.89
C GLY A 163 -26.48 -20.46 -6.73
N ASP A 164 -25.58 -21.25 -6.15
CA ASP A 164 -24.21 -20.82 -5.85
C ASP A 164 -23.34 -20.85 -7.13
N LYS A 165 -23.14 -19.68 -7.75
CA LYS A 165 -22.27 -19.48 -8.91
C LYS A 165 -20.97 -18.77 -8.56
N ARG A 166 -20.49 -18.87 -7.31
CA ARG A 166 -19.30 -18.19 -6.81
C ARG A 166 -18.09 -18.35 -7.74
N LYS A 167 -17.80 -19.57 -8.21
CA LYS A 167 -16.67 -19.83 -9.12
C LYS A 167 -16.75 -18.99 -10.41
N SER A 168 -17.94 -18.91 -11.00
CA SER A 168 -18.13 -18.13 -12.23
C SER A 168 -17.96 -16.62 -12.01
N TYR A 169 -18.50 -16.09 -10.92
CA TYR A 169 -18.33 -14.68 -10.57
C TYR A 169 -16.88 -14.32 -10.23
N THR A 170 -16.16 -15.21 -9.52
CA THR A 170 -14.73 -15.01 -9.24
C THR A 170 -13.92 -14.99 -10.53
N LEU A 171 -14.16 -15.90 -11.48
CA LEU A 171 -13.44 -15.92 -12.77
C LEU A 171 -13.73 -14.67 -13.60
N ILE A 172 -14.99 -14.25 -13.67
CA ILE A 172 -15.38 -13.04 -14.41
C ILE A 172 -14.74 -11.80 -13.79
N ALA A 173 -14.82 -11.65 -12.46
CA ALA A 173 -14.23 -10.52 -11.76
C ALA A 173 -12.70 -10.48 -11.93
N ALA A 174 -12.02 -11.65 -11.79
CA ALA A 174 -10.58 -11.76 -12.02
C ALA A 174 -10.19 -11.42 -13.46
N ALA A 175 -10.97 -11.87 -14.44
CA ALA A 175 -10.73 -11.55 -15.85
C ALA A 175 -10.95 -10.06 -16.13
N CYS A 176 -12.00 -9.44 -15.60
CA CYS A 176 -12.25 -8.01 -15.76
C CYS A 176 -11.13 -7.14 -15.15
N VAL A 177 -10.63 -7.50 -13.96
CA VAL A 177 -9.51 -6.80 -13.34
C VAL A 177 -8.22 -7.02 -14.12
N GLY A 178 -7.94 -8.26 -14.54
CA GLY A 178 -6.73 -8.59 -15.30
C GLY A 178 -6.69 -8.00 -16.72
N LEU A 179 -7.85 -7.75 -17.36
CA LEU A 179 -7.93 -7.09 -18.66
C LEU A 179 -7.96 -5.56 -18.54
N GLY A 180 -8.31 -5.01 -17.38
CA GLY A 180 -8.37 -3.58 -17.12
C GLY A 180 -7.04 -2.97 -16.65
N CYS A 181 -6.05 -3.80 -16.35
CA CYS A 181 -4.67 -3.40 -16.05
C CYS A 181 -3.79 -3.51 -17.28
#